data_d6d279b7513a30adc81739bc05340a98
#
_entry.id   d6d279b7513a30adc81739bc05340a98
#
_cell.length_a   1.000
_cell.length_b   1.000
_cell.length_c   1.000
_cell.angle_alpha   90.00
_cell.angle_beta   90.00
_cell.angle_gamma   90.00
#
_symmetry.space_group_name_H-M   'P 1'
#
loop_
_entity.id
_entity.type
_entity.pdbx_description
1 polymer ?
#
loop_
_entity_poly.entity_id
_entity_poly.type
_entity_poly.pdbx_seq_one_letter_code
_entity_poly.pdbx_strand_id
1 'polypeptide(L)'
;MRGDFVSLQRCTDEDYERIADWALSSVSTYSSGSPQLLGGADIRQAARQGGMNYMMVVTHEGERIGAVNWGPLAYQGSYTIGSAIGASGLWSQGYGAEANVLLLNHLFHALNAHRVQLTLGMHNRHMVQIVMHGGFVVEGILRDYFFVDGRHFDAVTCSLLRSEFYALAEDSELGLAADTVPAEEKEAARSMFADHLERRSAGYLLDLLER
;
A
#
# COMPACT_ATOMS: atom_id res chain seq x y z
N MET A 1 -9.58 5.06 -3.89
CA MET A 1 -8.64 5.05 -5.04
C MET A 1 -9.19 4.06 -6.05
N ARG A 2 -9.13 4.37 -7.32
CA ARG A 2 -9.74 3.54 -8.38
C ARG A 2 -8.69 3.18 -9.42
N GLY A 3 -8.56 1.89 -9.70
CA GLY A 3 -7.77 1.30 -10.78
C GLY A 3 -8.66 0.79 -11.92
N ASP A 4 -8.10 -0.02 -12.79
CA ASP A 4 -8.78 -0.57 -13.97
C ASP A 4 -9.70 -1.75 -13.64
N PHE A 5 -9.36 -2.55 -12.63
CA PHE A 5 -10.11 -3.73 -12.20
C PHE A 5 -10.73 -3.56 -10.81
N VAL A 6 -10.03 -2.88 -9.90
CA VAL A 6 -10.46 -2.72 -8.52
C VAL A 6 -10.37 -1.28 -8.04
N SER A 7 -11.02 -1.02 -6.92
CA SER A 7 -10.86 0.21 -6.13
C SER A 7 -10.47 -0.14 -4.69
N LEU A 8 -9.67 0.73 -4.06
CA LEU A 8 -9.45 0.68 -2.63
C LEU A 8 -10.45 1.60 -1.92
N GLN A 9 -11.27 1.03 -1.05
CA GLN A 9 -12.31 1.72 -0.32
C GLN A 9 -12.09 1.62 1.19
N ARG A 10 -12.61 2.60 1.92
CA ARG A 10 -12.57 2.60 3.38
C ARG A 10 -13.37 1.41 3.92
N CYS A 11 -12.83 0.74 4.95
CA CYS A 11 -13.52 -0.35 5.63
C CYS A 11 -14.73 0.16 6.41
N THR A 12 -15.84 -0.56 6.30
CA THR A 12 -17.00 -0.50 7.20
C THR A 12 -16.81 -1.45 8.38
N ASP A 13 -17.71 -1.42 9.36
CA ASP A 13 -17.67 -2.36 10.48
C ASP A 13 -17.84 -3.82 10.00
N GLU A 14 -18.71 -4.05 9.01
CA GLU A 14 -18.91 -5.37 8.38
C GLU A 14 -17.65 -5.85 7.63
N ASP A 15 -16.87 -4.92 7.09
CA ASP A 15 -15.63 -5.28 6.41
C ASP A 15 -14.57 -5.82 7.38
N TYR A 16 -14.52 -5.28 8.59
CA TYR A 16 -13.62 -5.81 9.62
C TYR A 16 -13.99 -7.21 10.04
N GLU A 17 -15.28 -7.54 10.12
CA GLU A 17 -15.72 -8.94 10.37
C GLU A 17 -15.32 -9.85 9.20
N ARG A 18 -15.47 -9.39 7.96
CA ARG A 18 -15.05 -10.13 6.77
C ARG A 18 -13.53 -10.36 6.73
N ILE A 19 -12.74 -9.36 7.12
CA ILE A 19 -11.27 -9.50 7.24
C ILE A 19 -10.93 -10.53 8.33
N ALA A 20 -11.66 -10.55 9.45
CA ALA A 20 -11.48 -11.54 10.51
C ALA A 20 -11.79 -12.96 10.02
N ASP A 21 -12.87 -13.15 9.25
CA ASP A 21 -13.20 -14.43 8.64
C ASP A 21 -12.10 -14.93 7.70
N TRP A 22 -11.54 -14.04 6.88
CA TRP A 22 -10.40 -14.38 6.03
C TRP A 22 -9.14 -14.69 6.84
N ALA A 23 -8.91 -14.00 7.96
CA ALA A 23 -7.80 -14.26 8.87
C ALA A 23 -7.87 -15.64 9.56
N LEU A 24 -9.07 -16.20 9.70
CA LEU A 24 -9.30 -17.56 10.20
C LEU A 24 -9.20 -18.63 9.11
N SER A 25 -9.23 -18.26 7.85
CA SER A 25 -9.29 -19.18 6.72
C SER A 25 -7.90 -19.62 6.24
N SER A 26 -7.88 -20.54 5.26
CA SER A 26 -6.67 -20.94 4.55
C SER A 26 -5.95 -19.79 3.84
N VAL A 27 -6.65 -18.69 3.55
CA VAL A 27 -6.08 -17.46 2.97
C VAL A 27 -5.01 -16.89 3.90
N SER A 28 -5.30 -16.80 5.21
CA SER A 28 -4.33 -16.33 6.19
C SER A 28 -3.15 -17.27 6.35
N THR A 29 -3.41 -18.58 6.41
CA THR A 29 -2.34 -19.57 6.47
C THR A 29 -1.40 -19.45 5.29
N TYR A 30 -1.94 -19.26 4.08
CA TYR A 30 -1.15 -19.10 2.86
C TYR A 30 -0.39 -17.77 2.81
N SER A 31 -0.98 -16.68 3.31
CA SER A 31 -0.38 -15.33 3.24
C SER A 31 0.58 -15.03 4.40
N SER A 32 0.27 -15.48 5.61
CA SER A 32 0.99 -15.11 6.85
C SER A 32 1.45 -16.29 7.72
N GLY A 33 1.24 -17.54 7.28
CA GLY A 33 1.73 -18.75 7.93
C GLY A 33 0.84 -19.31 9.03
N SER A 34 -0.05 -18.53 9.63
CA SER A 34 -0.97 -19.03 10.67
C SER A 34 -2.28 -18.26 10.70
N PRO A 35 -3.42 -18.93 11.02
CA PRO A 35 -4.67 -18.23 11.24
C PRO A 35 -4.57 -17.32 12.46
N GLN A 36 -5.19 -16.16 12.39
CA GLN A 36 -5.25 -15.21 13.50
C GLN A 36 -6.63 -15.29 14.16
N LEU A 37 -6.65 -15.53 15.48
CA LEU A 37 -7.87 -15.63 16.27
C LEU A 37 -8.33 -14.24 16.74
N LEU A 38 -8.52 -13.30 15.80
CA LEU A 38 -8.98 -11.94 16.08
C LEU A 38 -10.37 -11.74 15.47
N GLY A 39 -11.29 -11.16 16.25
CA GLY A 39 -12.57 -10.69 15.74
C GLY A 39 -12.44 -9.37 14.98
N GLY A 40 -13.44 -9.02 14.17
CA GLY A 40 -13.46 -7.75 13.45
C GLY A 40 -13.36 -6.54 14.38
N ALA A 41 -13.97 -6.63 15.57
CA ALA A 41 -13.86 -5.59 16.59
C ALA A 41 -12.41 -5.36 17.06
N ASP A 42 -11.62 -6.44 17.22
CA ASP A 42 -10.23 -6.37 17.66
C ASP A 42 -9.36 -5.71 16.58
N ILE A 43 -9.55 -6.13 15.32
CA ILE A 43 -8.84 -5.58 14.15
C ILE A 43 -9.16 -4.09 14.01
N ARG A 44 -10.43 -3.71 14.12
CA ARG A 44 -10.88 -2.31 14.08
C ARG A 44 -10.29 -1.48 15.22
N GLN A 45 -10.24 -2.04 16.44
CA GLN A 45 -9.66 -1.35 17.58
C GLN A 45 -8.14 -1.13 17.37
N ALA A 46 -7.41 -2.14 16.90
CA ALA A 46 -5.99 -2.02 16.57
C ALA A 46 -5.73 -0.95 15.51
N ALA A 47 -6.58 -0.90 14.46
CA ALA A 47 -6.51 0.14 13.43
C ALA A 47 -6.72 1.55 14.00
N ARG A 48 -7.70 1.74 14.90
CA ARG A 48 -7.96 3.03 15.55
C ARG A 48 -6.83 3.49 16.48
N GLN A 49 -6.09 2.56 17.04
CA GLN A 49 -4.93 2.84 17.89
C GLN A 49 -3.65 3.16 17.10
N GLY A 50 -3.73 3.24 15.77
CA GLY A 50 -2.62 3.64 14.90
C GLY A 50 -1.62 2.52 14.59
N GLY A 51 -1.96 1.25 14.86
CA GLY A 51 -1.12 0.10 14.54
C GLY A 51 -1.11 -0.20 13.03
N MET A 52 -2.25 -0.67 12.52
CA MET A 52 -2.41 -1.01 11.10
C MET A 52 -3.63 -0.31 10.51
N ASN A 53 -3.50 0.21 9.33
CA ASN A 53 -4.59 0.75 8.54
C ASN A 53 -5.07 -0.30 7.53
N TYR A 54 -6.35 -0.28 7.19
CA TYR A 54 -6.95 -1.23 6.26
C TYR A 54 -7.80 -0.52 5.21
N MET A 55 -7.76 -1.04 3.99
CA MET A 55 -8.69 -0.70 2.93
C MET A 55 -9.20 -1.97 2.25
N MET A 56 -10.48 -1.96 1.89
CA MET A 56 -11.09 -3.04 1.12
C MET A 56 -10.72 -2.94 -0.34
N VAL A 57 -10.40 -4.09 -0.93
CA VAL A 57 -10.29 -4.29 -2.37
C VAL A 57 -11.68 -4.61 -2.91
N VAL A 58 -12.21 -3.71 -3.73
CA VAL A 58 -13.58 -3.79 -4.23
C VAL A 58 -13.58 -3.77 -5.75
N THR A 59 -14.23 -4.74 -6.40
CA THR A 59 -14.37 -4.79 -7.86
C THR A 59 -15.28 -3.66 -8.36
N HIS A 60 -15.33 -3.44 -9.66
CA HIS A 60 -16.21 -2.42 -10.25
C HIS A 60 -17.70 -2.79 -10.13
N GLU A 61 -18.02 -4.08 -9.94
CA GLU A 61 -19.36 -4.60 -9.65
C GLU A 61 -19.76 -4.41 -8.17
N GLY A 62 -18.83 -3.93 -7.33
CA GLY A 62 -19.07 -3.67 -5.91
C GLY A 62 -18.76 -4.86 -5.00
N GLU A 63 -18.19 -5.94 -5.51
CA GLU A 63 -17.80 -7.08 -4.70
C GLU A 63 -16.55 -6.76 -3.86
N ARG A 64 -16.63 -7.06 -2.57
CA ARG A 64 -15.55 -6.92 -1.60
C ARG A 64 -14.74 -8.20 -1.55
N ILE A 65 -13.61 -8.22 -2.29
CA ILE A 65 -12.86 -9.44 -2.60
C ILE A 65 -11.58 -9.62 -1.80
N GLY A 66 -11.13 -8.59 -1.10
CA GLY A 66 -9.87 -8.66 -0.36
C GLY A 66 -9.62 -7.39 0.45
N ALA A 67 -8.47 -7.34 1.08
CA ALA A 67 -8.01 -6.18 1.82
C ALA A 67 -6.52 -5.93 1.58
N VAL A 68 -6.14 -4.66 1.65
CA VAL A 68 -4.75 -4.21 1.81
C VAL A 68 -4.60 -3.56 3.17
N ASN A 69 -3.40 -3.63 3.73
CA ASN A 69 -3.09 -2.96 4.97
C ASN A 69 -1.70 -2.34 4.95
N TRP A 70 -1.50 -1.36 5.81
CA TRP A 70 -0.20 -0.77 6.06
C TRP A 70 -0.10 -0.25 7.49
N GLY A 71 1.10 -0.26 8.03
CA GLY A 71 1.39 0.27 9.35
C GLY A 71 2.75 0.96 9.39
N PRO A 72 2.95 1.90 10.32
CA PRO A 72 4.22 2.58 10.48
C PRO A 72 5.28 1.61 10.99
N LEU A 73 6.50 1.78 10.52
CA LEU A 73 7.71 1.24 11.12
C LEU A 73 8.33 2.26 12.10
N ALA A 74 9.44 1.89 12.74
CA ALA A 74 10.06 2.71 13.77
C ALA A 74 10.45 4.12 13.32
N TYR A 75 10.75 4.32 12.04
CA TYR A 75 11.17 5.61 11.51
C TYR A 75 10.07 6.25 10.66
N GLN A 76 9.90 7.55 10.81
CA GLN A 76 8.91 8.34 10.08
C GLN A 76 9.08 8.16 8.56
N GLY A 77 7.96 8.01 7.85
CA GLY A 77 7.93 7.78 6.41
C GLY A 77 8.25 6.34 6.00
N SER A 78 8.46 5.44 6.96
CA SER A 78 8.68 4.02 6.71
C SER A 78 7.45 3.22 7.08
N TYR A 79 6.98 2.37 6.15
CA TYR A 79 5.76 1.57 6.33
C TYR A 79 6.00 0.10 5.99
N THR A 80 5.32 -0.78 6.70
CA THR A 80 5.11 -2.16 6.28
C THR A 80 3.76 -2.27 5.59
N ILE A 81 3.66 -3.16 4.61
CA ILE A 81 2.41 -3.44 3.88
C ILE A 81 2.06 -4.92 3.90
N GLY A 82 0.78 -5.19 3.72
CA GLY A 82 0.25 -6.51 3.47
C GLY A 82 -0.99 -6.44 2.57
N SER A 83 -1.27 -7.53 1.87
CA SER A 83 -2.47 -7.66 1.04
C SER A 83 -2.95 -9.10 1.01
N ALA A 84 -4.26 -9.29 0.92
CA ALA A 84 -4.86 -10.58 0.73
C ALA A 84 -6.14 -10.47 -0.11
N ILE A 85 -6.31 -11.39 -1.07
CA ILE A 85 -7.58 -11.62 -1.76
C ILE A 85 -8.26 -12.80 -1.05
N GLY A 86 -9.45 -12.56 -0.50
CA GLY A 86 -10.14 -13.47 0.39
C GLY A 86 -10.68 -14.75 -0.25
N ALA A 87 -10.95 -14.74 -1.56
CA ALA A 87 -11.43 -15.89 -2.30
C ALA A 87 -10.34 -16.46 -3.20
N SER A 88 -9.96 -17.74 -2.99
CA SER A 88 -8.90 -18.39 -3.77
C SER A 88 -9.22 -18.49 -5.27
N GLY A 89 -10.49 -18.57 -5.64
CA GLY A 89 -10.93 -18.56 -7.05
C GLY A 89 -10.63 -17.25 -7.80
N LEU A 90 -10.33 -16.17 -7.08
CA LEU A 90 -9.98 -14.86 -7.65
C LEU A 90 -8.47 -14.64 -7.71
N TRP A 91 -7.67 -15.58 -7.24
CA TRP A 91 -6.22 -15.46 -7.30
C TRP A 91 -5.71 -15.53 -8.74
N SER A 92 -4.56 -14.93 -9.02
CA SER A 92 -3.96 -14.88 -10.36
C SER A 92 -4.76 -14.09 -11.43
N GLN A 93 -5.80 -13.35 -11.04
CA GLN A 93 -6.59 -12.50 -11.95
C GLN A 93 -6.12 -11.04 -11.99
N GLY A 94 -4.98 -10.72 -11.35
CA GLY A 94 -4.42 -9.37 -11.34
C GLY A 94 -4.94 -8.46 -10.21
N TYR A 95 -6.06 -8.78 -9.56
CA TYR A 95 -6.68 -7.94 -8.52
C TYR A 95 -5.74 -7.57 -7.38
N GLY A 96 -4.97 -8.55 -6.88
CA GLY A 96 -3.99 -8.32 -5.81
C GLY A 96 -2.82 -7.46 -6.26
N ALA A 97 -2.37 -7.63 -7.50
CA ALA A 97 -1.29 -6.81 -8.06
C ALA A 97 -1.72 -5.35 -8.18
N GLU A 98 -2.88 -5.08 -8.80
CA GLU A 98 -3.40 -3.73 -8.91
C GLU A 98 -3.70 -3.09 -7.54
N ALA A 99 -4.27 -3.86 -6.60
CA ALA A 99 -4.50 -3.38 -5.24
C ALA A 99 -3.20 -2.93 -4.56
N ASN A 100 -2.09 -3.65 -4.75
CA ASN A 100 -0.77 -3.25 -4.24
C ASN A 100 -0.25 -1.98 -4.94
N VAL A 101 -0.41 -1.87 -6.26
CA VAL A 101 -0.04 -0.65 -7.02
C VAL A 101 -0.79 0.57 -6.48
N LEU A 102 -2.10 0.46 -6.29
CA LEU A 102 -2.92 1.54 -5.71
C LEU A 102 -2.49 1.90 -4.28
N LEU A 103 -2.14 0.90 -3.48
CA LEU A 103 -1.63 1.13 -2.12
C LEU A 103 -0.28 1.84 -2.14
N LEU A 104 0.68 1.39 -2.97
CA LEU A 104 1.98 2.01 -3.11
C LEU A 104 1.86 3.47 -3.57
N ASN A 105 0.99 3.74 -4.55
CA ASN A 105 0.70 5.09 -4.99
C ASN A 105 0.16 5.95 -3.83
N HIS A 106 -0.75 5.42 -3.03
CA HIS A 106 -1.24 6.14 -1.85
C HIS A 106 -0.14 6.44 -0.84
N LEU A 107 0.72 5.47 -0.55
CA LEU A 107 1.80 5.66 0.43
C LEU A 107 2.85 6.66 -0.04
N PHE A 108 3.35 6.51 -1.27
CA PHE A 108 4.42 7.38 -1.77
C PHE A 108 3.92 8.75 -2.21
N HIS A 109 2.78 8.82 -2.89
CA HIS A 109 2.30 10.06 -3.50
C HIS A 109 1.42 10.90 -2.56
N ALA A 110 0.60 10.27 -1.71
CA ALA A 110 -0.30 10.98 -0.80
C ALA A 110 0.22 11.05 0.65
N LEU A 111 0.83 9.99 1.18
CA LEU A 111 1.31 9.95 2.57
C LEU A 111 2.81 10.26 2.73
N ASN A 112 3.48 10.68 1.66
CA ASN A 112 4.89 11.04 1.68
C ASN A 112 5.80 9.92 2.25
N ALA A 113 5.52 8.67 1.91
CA ALA A 113 6.39 7.56 2.29
C ALA A 113 7.79 7.76 1.71
N HIS A 114 8.82 7.42 2.50
CA HIS A 114 10.20 7.31 2.04
C HIS A 114 10.53 5.88 1.65
N ARG A 115 9.98 4.91 2.41
CA ARG A 115 10.26 3.49 2.27
C ARG A 115 9.01 2.65 2.55
N VAL A 116 8.75 1.67 1.71
CA VAL A 116 7.73 0.66 1.93
C VAL A 116 8.39 -0.72 1.94
N GLN A 117 8.12 -1.49 3.00
CA GLN A 117 8.69 -2.81 3.23
C GLN A 117 7.58 -3.85 3.25
N LEU A 118 7.90 -5.05 2.79
CA LEU A 118 7.05 -6.22 3.01
C LEU A 118 7.90 -7.45 3.35
N THR A 119 7.28 -8.40 4.05
CA THR A 119 7.87 -9.71 4.33
C THR A 119 6.90 -10.76 3.79
N LEU A 120 7.39 -11.67 2.96
CA LEU A 120 6.59 -12.71 2.34
C LEU A 120 7.20 -14.09 2.57
N GLY A 121 6.35 -15.11 2.68
CA GLY A 121 6.80 -16.49 2.76
C GLY A 121 7.20 -17.03 1.39
N MET A 122 8.29 -17.76 1.32
CA MET A 122 8.77 -18.37 0.07
C MET A 122 7.83 -19.46 -0.48
N HIS A 123 6.85 -19.91 0.32
CA HIS A 123 5.76 -20.78 -0.11
C HIS A 123 4.66 -20.04 -0.88
N ASN A 124 4.61 -18.70 -0.79
CA ASN A 124 3.55 -17.89 -1.41
C ASN A 124 3.98 -17.40 -2.81
N ARG A 125 3.76 -18.25 -3.82
CA ARG A 125 4.15 -17.95 -5.21
C ARG A 125 3.52 -16.65 -5.76
N HIS A 126 2.32 -16.27 -5.30
CA HIS A 126 1.64 -15.07 -5.80
C HIS A 126 2.35 -13.80 -5.31
N MET A 127 2.75 -13.78 -4.04
CA MET A 127 3.52 -12.67 -3.50
C MET A 127 4.95 -12.63 -4.07
N VAL A 128 5.57 -13.78 -4.30
CA VAL A 128 6.88 -13.85 -4.98
C VAL A 128 6.79 -13.18 -6.36
N GLN A 129 5.75 -13.45 -7.15
CA GLN A 129 5.53 -12.79 -8.44
C GLN A 129 5.36 -11.28 -8.31
N ILE A 130 4.60 -10.80 -7.32
CA ILE A 130 4.42 -9.36 -7.07
C ILE A 130 5.77 -8.69 -6.78
N VAL A 131 6.62 -9.31 -5.96
CA VAL A 131 7.95 -8.78 -5.65
C VAL A 131 8.85 -8.77 -6.89
N MET A 132 8.88 -9.86 -7.66
CA MET A 132 9.73 -9.99 -8.85
C MET A 132 9.39 -8.95 -9.94
N HIS A 133 8.11 -8.56 -10.06
CA HIS A 133 7.66 -7.63 -11.11
C HIS A 133 7.35 -6.23 -10.58
N GLY A 134 7.24 -6.06 -9.26
CA GLY A 134 6.88 -4.80 -8.60
C GLY A 134 8.05 -3.89 -8.24
N GLY A 135 9.26 -4.20 -8.71
CA GLY A 135 10.44 -3.36 -8.48
C GLY A 135 10.99 -3.38 -7.06
N PHE A 136 10.51 -4.30 -6.21
CA PHE A 136 11.03 -4.43 -4.85
C PHE A 136 12.45 -4.99 -4.82
N VAL A 137 13.30 -4.39 -4.00
CA VAL A 137 14.67 -4.86 -3.75
C VAL A 137 14.66 -5.85 -2.58
N VAL A 138 15.24 -7.03 -2.78
CA VAL A 138 15.41 -8.04 -1.73
C VAL A 138 16.54 -7.60 -0.79
N GLU A 139 16.24 -7.54 0.51
CA GLU A 139 17.20 -7.12 1.54
C GLU A 139 17.70 -8.27 2.41
N GLY A 140 16.95 -9.38 2.48
CA GLY A 140 17.37 -10.52 3.26
C GLY A 140 16.42 -11.69 3.23
N ILE A 141 16.92 -12.81 3.74
CA ILE A 141 16.17 -14.05 3.93
C ILE A 141 16.11 -14.34 5.43
N LEU A 142 14.92 -14.57 5.95
CA LEU A 142 14.67 -14.97 7.32
C LEU A 142 14.43 -16.49 7.34
N ARG A 143 15.35 -17.22 7.92
CA ARG A 143 15.30 -18.69 7.95
C ARG A 143 14.22 -19.18 8.90
N ASP A 144 13.47 -20.21 8.49
CA ASP A 144 12.46 -20.90 9.30
C ASP A 144 11.41 -19.94 9.91
N TYR A 145 11.04 -18.89 9.16
CA TYR A 145 10.22 -17.78 9.68
C TYR A 145 8.73 -18.12 9.75
N PHE A 146 8.18 -18.75 8.71
CA PHE A 146 6.79 -19.16 8.66
C PHE A 146 6.63 -20.64 8.97
N PHE A 147 5.60 -20.97 9.75
CA PHE A 147 5.21 -22.35 10.00
C PHE A 147 3.88 -22.64 9.31
N VAL A 148 3.89 -23.53 8.31
CA VAL A 148 2.74 -23.87 7.48
C VAL A 148 2.68 -25.40 7.34
N ASP A 149 1.54 -25.99 7.60
CA ASP A 149 1.28 -27.42 7.44
C ASP A 149 2.35 -28.33 8.07
N GLY A 150 2.77 -28.00 9.29
CA GLY A 150 3.76 -28.78 10.03
C GLY A 150 5.20 -28.60 9.60
N ARG A 151 5.52 -27.59 8.76
CA ARG A 151 6.87 -27.32 8.26
C ARG A 151 7.20 -25.84 8.38
N HIS A 152 8.49 -25.57 8.54
CA HIS A 152 9.00 -24.21 8.47
C HIS A 152 9.36 -23.84 7.04
N PHE A 153 9.12 -22.58 6.69
CA PHE A 153 9.49 -21.96 5.42
C PHE A 153 10.22 -20.66 5.68
N ASP A 154 11.22 -20.40 4.86
CA ASP A 154 11.91 -19.12 4.88
C ASP A 154 11.00 -17.99 4.41
N ALA A 155 11.30 -16.80 4.88
CA ALA A 155 10.69 -15.57 4.39
C ALA A 155 11.73 -14.69 3.69
N VAL A 156 11.23 -13.85 2.79
CA VAL A 156 12.00 -12.79 2.14
C VAL A 156 11.54 -11.46 2.68
N THR A 157 12.48 -10.63 3.12
CA THR A 157 12.24 -9.20 3.39
C THR A 157 12.70 -8.39 2.21
N CYS A 158 11.83 -7.53 1.71
CA CYS A 158 12.12 -6.65 0.60
C CYS A 158 11.50 -5.27 0.80
N SER A 159 12.02 -4.29 0.10
CA SER A 159 11.57 -2.91 0.18
C SER A 159 11.55 -2.23 -1.17
N LEU A 160 10.81 -1.14 -1.23
CA LEU A 160 10.79 -0.18 -2.32
C LEU A 160 11.01 1.21 -1.73
N LEU A 161 11.99 1.95 -2.26
CA LEU A 161 12.25 3.31 -1.87
C LEU A 161 11.47 4.30 -2.74
N ARG A 162 11.27 5.52 -2.23
CA ARG A 162 10.56 6.59 -2.95
C ARG A 162 11.15 6.85 -4.35
N SER A 163 12.47 6.96 -4.45
CA SER A 163 13.14 7.20 -5.74
C SER A 163 12.94 6.06 -6.74
N GLU A 164 12.96 4.81 -6.26
CA GLU A 164 12.71 3.64 -7.09
C GLU A 164 11.26 3.59 -7.57
N PHE A 165 10.30 3.90 -6.69
CA PHE A 165 8.89 3.98 -7.06
C PHE A 165 8.63 4.99 -8.18
N TYR A 166 9.19 6.21 -8.10
CA TYR A 166 8.98 7.21 -9.15
C TYR A 166 9.70 6.87 -10.44
N ALA A 167 10.89 6.26 -10.38
CA ALA A 167 11.58 5.77 -11.58
C ALA A 167 10.74 4.70 -12.31
N LEU A 168 10.13 3.76 -11.57
CA LEU A 168 9.21 2.77 -12.14
C LEU A 168 7.94 3.41 -12.72
N ALA A 169 7.45 4.48 -12.09
CA ALA A 169 6.26 5.19 -12.55
C ALA A 169 6.49 5.92 -13.88
N GLU A 170 7.70 6.45 -14.10
CA GLU A 170 8.10 7.10 -15.36
C GLU A 170 8.21 6.10 -16.52
N ASP A 171 8.67 4.88 -16.23
CA ASP A 171 8.89 3.83 -17.23
C ASP A 171 7.64 2.98 -17.55
N SER A 172 6.59 3.11 -16.74
CA SER A 172 5.42 2.23 -16.84
C SER A 172 4.17 2.93 -17.35
N GLU A 173 3.41 2.26 -18.24
CA GLU A 173 2.05 2.63 -18.64
C GLU A 173 1.02 2.47 -17.48
N LEU A 174 1.47 2.14 -16.27
CA LEU A 174 0.63 1.77 -15.12
C LEU A 174 -0.12 2.96 -14.47
N GLY A 175 -0.14 4.15 -15.08
CA GLY A 175 -0.94 5.28 -14.58
C GLY A 175 -0.64 5.69 -13.14
N LEU A 176 0.56 5.40 -12.66
CA LEU A 176 1.00 5.70 -11.31
C LEU A 176 1.17 7.21 -11.15
N ALA A 177 0.65 7.73 -10.04
CA ALA A 177 0.88 9.10 -9.59
C ALA A 177 0.23 10.21 -10.43
N ALA A 178 -1.03 10.03 -10.85
CA ALA A 178 -1.80 11.17 -11.33
C ALA A 178 -1.96 12.20 -10.20
N ASP A 179 -1.52 13.42 -10.45
CA ASP A 179 -1.65 14.54 -9.52
C ASP A 179 -3.13 14.82 -9.20
N THR A 180 -3.47 14.86 -7.91
CA THR A 180 -4.83 15.24 -7.48
C THR A 180 -5.13 16.71 -7.79
N VAL A 181 -4.11 17.57 -7.69
CA VAL A 181 -4.16 18.98 -8.11
C VAL A 181 -3.34 19.11 -9.37
N PRO A 182 -3.92 19.56 -10.51
CA PRO A 182 -3.19 19.74 -11.74
C PRO A 182 -1.95 20.64 -11.58
N ALA A 183 -0.89 20.35 -12.33
CA ALA A 183 0.34 21.14 -12.29
C ALA A 183 0.11 22.62 -12.61
N GLU A 184 -0.79 22.89 -13.55
CA GLU A 184 -1.20 24.24 -13.96
C GLU A 184 -1.82 25.03 -12.80
N GLU A 185 -2.67 24.40 -12.00
CA GLU A 185 -3.30 25.01 -10.81
C GLU A 185 -2.26 25.34 -9.73
N LYS A 186 -1.30 24.45 -9.51
CA LYS A 186 -0.19 24.65 -8.56
C LYS A 186 0.65 25.85 -8.99
N GLU A 187 1.00 25.95 -10.27
CA GLU A 187 1.81 27.04 -10.80
C GLU A 187 1.04 28.36 -10.83
N ALA A 188 -0.24 28.35 -11.22
CA ALA A 188 -1.07 29.55 -11.17
C ALA A 188 -1.19 30.13 -9.75
N ALA A 189 -1.40 29.25 -8.75
CA ALA A 189 -1.46 29.67 -7.37
C ALA A 189 -0.13 30.29 -6.89
N ARG A 190 0.99 29.67 -7.28
CA ARG A 190 2.34 30.16 -6.98
C ARG A 190 2.60 31.54 -7.58
N SER A 191 2.30 31.71 -8.87
CA SER A 191 2.45 32.99 -9.57
C SER A 191 1.60 34.09 -8.95
N MET A 192 0.33 33.81 -8.66
CA MET A 192 -0.57 34.76 -7.99
C MET A 192 -0.02 35.23 -6.63
N PHE A 193 0.60 34.32 -5.88
CA PHE A 193 1.17 34.65 -4.58
C PHE A 193 2.46 35.44 -4.72
N ALA A 194 3.31 35.12 -5.70
CA ALA A 194 4.52 35.88 -6.02
C ALA A 194 4.18 37.34 -6.35
N ASP A 195 3.23 37.57 -7.25
CA ASP A 195 2.73 38.90 -7.63
C ASP A 195 2.21 39.69 -6.41
N HIS A 196 1.54 39.01 -5.47
CA HIS A 196 1.08 39.63 -4.24
C HIS A 196 2.21 40.10 -3.34
N LEU A 197 3.26 39.27 -3.18
CA LEU A 197 4.43 39.59 -2.38
C LEU A 197 5.21 40.79 -2.97
N GLU A 198 5.40 40.84 -4.29
CA GLU A 198 6.03 41.96 -4.97
C GLU A 198 5.30 43.28 -4.71
N ARG A 199 3.96 43.29 -4.89
CA ARG A 199 3.13 44.48 -4.63
C ARG A 199 3.18 44.97 -3.18
N ARG A 200 3.47 44.11 -2.21
CA ARG A 200 3.55 44.39 -0.79
C ARG A 200 4.96 44.72 -0.32
N SER A 201 5.94 44.83 -1.22
CA SER A 201 7.37 45.06 -0.88
C SER A 201 7.93 43.97 0.06
N ALA A 202 7.38 42.76 -0.03
CA ALA A 202 7.84 41.60 0.74
C ALA A 202 8.80 40.73 -0.07
N GLY A 203 9.64 41.35 -0.90
CA GLY A 203 10.55 40.68 -1.83
C GLY A 203 11.48 39.65 -1.19
N TYR A 204 11.80 39.82 0.10
CA TYR A 204 12.62 38.84 0.84
C TYR A 204 11.97 37.44 0.96
N LEU A 205 10.65 37.34 0.75
CA LEU A 205 9.94 36.05 0.74
C LEU A 205 9.93 35.42 -0.64
N LEU A 206 10.22 36.13 -1.71
CA LEU A 206 10.23 35.59 -3.08
C LEU A 206 11.31 34.53 -3.24
N ASP A 207 12.46 34.68 -2.63
CA ASP A 207 13.54 33.68 -2.65
C ASP A 207 13.14 32.33 -2.07
N LEU A 208 12.08 32.29 -1.24
CA LEU A 208 11.52 31.04 -0.70
C LEU A 208 10.61 30.33 -1.69
N LEU A 209 10.08 31.03 -2.71
CA LEU A 209 9.23 30.45 -3.75
C LEU A 209 10.03 29.83 -4.89
N GLU A 210 11.34 30.11 -4.98
CA GLU A 210 12.24 29.58 -6.02
C GLU A 210 12.83 28.20 -5.67
N ARG A 211 12.49 27.66 -4.51
CA ARG A 211 12.88 26.31 -4.05
C ARG A 211 11.79 25.32 -4.37
#